data_46c05a472e4204cb86af237495f6618c
#
_entry.id   46c05a472e4204cb86af237495f6618c
#
_cell.length_a   1.000
_cell.length_b   1.000
_cell.length_c   1.000
_cell.angle_alpha   90.00
_cell.angle_beta   90.00
_cell.angle_gamma   90.00
#
_symmetry.space_group_name_H-M   'P 1'
#
loop_
_entity.id
_entity.type
_entity.pdbx_description
1 polymer ?
#
loop_
_entity_poly.entity_id
_entity_poly.type
_entity_poly.pdbx_seq_one_letter_code
_entity_poly.pdbx_strand_id
1 'polypeptide(L)'
;MPETQQKYRPAAIKFAYNCHRIERRICKEVIMTVIDRARASEAFKTYTDAYDAANPRIALKIEHTYHVAETCDAVAREQGWAPEDIDLAWLCGLLHDMGRFEQLRRWDTFKDAESMSHAALGVEVLFGEYPADAPATTNIRDFIETDAHDELIRASIAYHSDFRLPAQLDIRTLRFCDIVRDGDKIDIMRTIADSTVDTILKVDEDTFLASHFSVPTLAAFAEHRCVARDERDESADYLVGLICFMFELVYPASRALAREQGDIYRLLDAPFGITRPFTDPATQATWSHLKGELRSWLASA
;
A
#
# COMPACT_ATOMS: atom_id res chain seq x y z
N MET A 1 85.16 25.99 20.27
CA MET A 1 83.91 26.16 19.58
C MET A 1 83.09 24.87 19.79
N PRO A 2 82.11 24.83 20.68
CA PRO A 2 81.13 23.75 20.64
C PRO A 2 79.73 24.33 20.32
N GLU A 3 79.06 23.62 19.45
CA GLU A 3 77.71 23.83 18.99
C GLU A 3 76.67 23.51 20.07
N THR A 4 75.70 24.43 20.18
CA THR A 4 74.53 24.28 21.06
C THR A 4 73.44 23.43 20.39
N GLN A 5 73.17 22.25 20.92
CA GLN A 5 72.02 21.43 20.56
C GLN A 5 70.75 21.95 21.25
N GLN A 6 69.81 22.42 20.47
CA GLN A 6 68.48 22.82 20.92
C GLN A 6 67.54 21.60 20.87
N LYS A 7 67.09 21.18 22.03
CA LYS A 7 66.16 20.04 22.19
C LYS A 7 64.75 20.43 21.77
N TYR A 8 64.27 19.81 20.70
CA TYR A 8 62.85 19.81 20.34
C TYR A 8 62.05 18.91 21.27
N ARG A 9 61.02 19.42 21.94
CA ARG A 9 59.97 18.65 22.62
C ARG A 9 58.75 18.54 21.71
N PRO A 10 58.18 17.40 21.42
CA PRO A 10 56.95 17.29 20.60
C PRO A 10 55.69 17.62 21.42
N ALA A 11 54.82 18.45 20.84
CA ALA A 11 53.50 18.78 21.38
C ALA A 11 52.51 17.62 21.07
N ALA A 12 52.43 16.64 21.96
CA ALA A 12 51.60 15.47 21.79
C ALA A 12 50.52 15.28 22.89
N ILE A 13 49.85 16.32 23.37
CA ILE A 13 48.83 16.20 24.42
C ILE A 13 47.56 17.05 24.16
N LYS A 14 47.30 17.49 22.97
CA LYS A 14 46.05 18.24 22.70
C LYS A 14 45.10 17.58 21.67
N PHE A 15 45.46 16.44 21.11
CA PHE A 15 44.59 15.77 20.11
C PHE A 15 43.64 14.72 20.70
N ALA A 16 43.90 14.17 21.88
CA ALA A 16 43.09 13.10 22.46
C ALA A 16 41.76 13.56 23.12
N TYR A 17 41.65 14.87 23.48
CA TYR A 17 40.44 15.36 24.15
C TYR A 17 39.30 15.78 23.21
N ASN A 18 39.59 15.99 21.93
CA ASN A 18 38.56 16.37 20.96
C ASN A 18 37.90 15.15 20.30
N CYS A 19 38.56 14.02 20.15
CA CYS A 19 37.95 12.80 19.60
C CYS A 19 36.81 12.26 20.48
N HIS A 20 37.00 12.20 21.79
CA HIS A 20 35.95 11.71 22.69
C HIS A 20 34.69 12.60 22.78
N ARG A 21 34.82 13.87 22.43
CA ARG A 21 33.67 14.80 22.40
C ARG A 21 32.93 14.75 21.08
N ILE A 22 33.60 14.42 19.99
CA ILE A 22 33.02 14.21 18.66
C ILE A 22 32.34 12.84 18.60
N GLU A 23 32.97 11.79 19.12
CA GLU A 23 32.36 10.44 19.20
C GLU A 23 31.10 10.41 20.07
N ARG A 24 31.08 11.14 21.21
CA ARG A 24 29.86 11.27 22.03
C ARG A 24 28.78 12.14 21.41
N ARG A 25 29.10 12.98 20.46
CA ARG A 25 28.11 13.79 19.72
C ARG A 25 27.53 12.99 18.55
N ILE A 26 28.36 12.20 17.88
CA ILE A 26 27.95 11.30 16.79
C ILE A 26 27.13 10.12 17.35
N CYS A 27 27.47 9.56 18.53
CA CYS A 27 26.67 8.53 19.20
C CYS A 27 25.35 9.07 19.81
N LYS A 28 25.13 10.38 19.90
CA LYS A 28 23.87 10.95 20.38
C LYS A 28 22.89 11.30 19.26
N GLU A 29 23.31 11.24 17.99
CA GLU A 29 22.48 11.59 16.82
C GLU A 29 22.05 10.40 15.98
N VAL A 30 22.47 9.18 16.31
CA VAL A 30 21.86 7.94 15.84
C VAL A 30 20.97 7.42 16.97
N ILE A 31 20.00 8.21 17.40
CA ILE A 31 18.78 7.63 17.96
C ILE A 31 18.10 6.99 16.75
N MET A 32 18.34 5.69 16.54
CA MET A 32 17.49 4.90 15.66
C MET A 32 16.07 5.15 16.11
N THR A 33 15.28 5.82 15.29
CA THR A 33 13.84 6.02 15.52
C THR A 33 13.18 4.66 15.32
N VAL A 34 13.20 3.85 16.36
CA VAL A 34 12.50 2.56 16.36
C VAL A 34 11.01 2.89 16.35
N ILE A 35 10.34 2.49 15.29
CA ILE A 35 8.88 2.54 15.24
C ILE A 35 8.37 1.50 16.22
N ASP A 36 7.63 1.95 17.24
CA ASP A 36 6.96 1.06 18.19
C ASP A 36 5.66 0.54 17.54
N ARG A 37 5.75 -0.67 16.97
CA ARG A 37 4.60 -1.34 16.33
C ARG A 37 3.46 -1.62 17.31
N ALA A 38 3.74 -1.88 18.58
CA ALA A 38 2.71 -2.13 19.58
C ALA A 38 1.90 -0.85 19.85
N ARG A 39 2.61 0.28 20.00
CA ARG A 39 1.99 1.60 20.10
C ARG A 39 1.16 1.94 18.87
N ALA A 40 1.72 1.77 17.66
CA ALA A 40 1.01 2.08 16.43
C ALA A 40 -0.24 1.20 16.23
N SER A 41 -0.17 -0.10 16.58
CA SER A 41 -1.32 -1.00 16.54
C SER A 41 -2.40 -0.61 17.54
N GLU A 42 -2.03 -0.20 18.75
CA GLU A 42 -2.98 0.26 19.78
C GLU A 42 -3.63 1.59 19.38
N ALA A 43 -2.88 2.51 18.77
CA ALA A 43 -3.41 3.76 18.23
C ALA A 43 -4.42 3.49 17.11
N PHE A 44 -4.09 2.58 16.17
CA PHE A 44 -5.01 2.16 15.11
C PHE A 44 -6.28 1.51 15.68
N LYS A 45 -6.12 0.61 16.65
CA LYS A 45 -7.26 -0.01 17.34
C LYS A 45 -8.14 1.03 18.02
N THR A 46 -7.54 1.95 18.77
CA THR A 46 -8.27 3.02 19.48
C THR A 46 -9.06 3.88 18.48
N TYR A 47 -8.47 4.20 17.33
CA TYR A 47 -9.17 4.94 16.27
C TYR A 47 -10.34 4.14 15.70
N THR A 48 -10.14 2.86 15.39
CA THR A 48 -11.18 2.03 14.76
C THR A 48 -12.28 1.61 15.72
N ASP A 49 -12.01 1.48 17.01
CA ASP A 49 -13.01 1.16 18.05
C ASP A 49 -14.11 2.25 18.17
N ALA A 50 -13.86 3.45 17.66
CA ALA A 50 -14.88 4.52 17.61
C ALA A 50 -15.90 4.33 16.49
N TYR A 51 -15.70 3.37 15.58
CA TYR A 51 -16.60 3.04 14.49
C TYR A 51 -17.31 1.72 14.76
N ASP A 52 -18.49 1.53 14.17
CA ASP A 52 -19.30 0.32 14.41
C ASP A 52 -18.63 -0.94 13.83
N ALA A 53 -17.97 -1.71 14.66
CA ALA A 53 -17.32 -2.97 14.29
C ALA A 53 -18.31 -4.06 13.83
N ALA A 54 -19.61 -3.92 14.10
CA ALA A 54 -20.63 -4.83 13.58
C ALA A 54 -20.95 -4.53 12.10
N ASN A 55 -20.56 -3.37 11.58
CA ASN A 55 -20.66 -3.06 10.16
C ASN A 55 -19.60 -3.89 9.40
N PRO A 56 -20.03 -4.81 8.49
CA PRO A 56 -19.09 -5.70 7.80
C PRO A 56 -18.09 -4.92 6.92
N ARG A 57 -18.42 -3.69 6.48
CA ARG A 57 -17.52 -2.84 5.71
C ARG A 57 -16.40 -2.27 6.59
N ILE A 58 -16.68 -1.95 7.86
CA ILE A 58 -15.68 -1.53 8.84
C ILE A 58 -14.76 -2.71 9.18
N ALA A 59 -15.35 -3.88 9.51
CA ALA A 59 -14.59 -5.08 9.82
C ALA A 59 -13.66 -5.48 8.67
N LEU A 60 -14.14 -5.45 7.42
CA LEU A 60 -13.35 -5.70 6.21
C LEU A 60 -12.14 -4.74 6.12
N LYS A 61 -12.34 -3.45 6.38
CA LYS A 61 -11.27 -2.47 6.29
C LYS A 61 -10.25 -2.58 7.41
N ILE A 62 -10.65 -2.98 8.61
CA ILE A 62 -9.71 -3.28 9.70
C ILE A 62 -8.82 -4.46 9.31
N GLU A 63 -9.42 -5.56 8.85
CA GLU A 63 -8.68 -6.75 8.42
C GLU A 63 -7.75 -6.44 7.24
N HIS A 64 -8.25 -5.81 6.19
CA HIS A 64 -7.48 -5.36 5.03
C HIS A 64 -6.26 -4.53 5.42
N THR A 65 -6.42 -3.55 6.30
CA THR A 65 -5.34 -2.68 6.75
C THR A 65 -4.19 -3.45 7.41
N TYR A 66 -4.51 -4.42 8.29
CA TYR A 66 -3.48 -5.28 8.88
C TYR A 66 -2.79 -6.17 7.83
N HIS A 67 -3.53 -6.76 6.91
CA HIS A 67 -2.94 -7.56 5.82
C HIS A 67 -2.01 -6.75 4.93
N VAL A 68 -2.38 -5.51 4.61
CA VAL A 68 -1.52 -4.60 3.83
C VAL A 68 -0.24 -4.26 4.61
N ALA A 69 -0.34 -3.97 5.92
CA ALA A 69 0.83 -3.72 6.76
C ALA A 69 1.79 -4.93 6.80
N GLU A 70 1.25 -6.13 7.01
CA GLU A 70 2.03 -7.37 7.01
C GLU A 70 2.66 -7.68 5.64
N THR A 71 1.94 -7.40 4.56
CA THR A 71 2.46 -7.53 3.19
C THR A 71 3.61 -6.57 2.94
N CYS A 72 3.48 -5.30 3.34
CA CYS A 72 4.57 -4.32 3.23
C CYS A 72 5.81 -4.77 4.03
N ASP A 73 5.64 -5.27 5.26
CA ASP A 73 6.73 -5.84 6.06
C ASP A 73 7.42 -7.00 5.35
N ALA A 74 6.63 -7.99 4.89
CA ALA A 74 7.16 -9.18 4.23
C ALA A 74 7.94 -8.84 2.96
N VAL A 75 7.39 -7.98 2.11
CA VAL A 75 8.06 -7.53 0.89
C VAL A 75 9.33 -6.75 1.20
N ALA A 76 9.30 -5.82 2.18
CA ALA A 76 10.49 -5.07 2.57
C ALA A 76 11.61 -5.98 3.09
N ARG A 77 11.27 -7.00 3.90
CA ARG A 77 12.23 -8.00 4.39
C ARG A 77 12.86 -8.79 3.24
N GLU A 78 12.05 -9.29 2.33
CA GLU A 78 12.53 -10.08 1.18
C GLU A 78 13.40 -9.23 0.25
N GLN A 79 13.13 -7.92 0.16
CA GLN A 79 13.97 -6.96 -0.57
C GLN A 79 15.24 -6.56 0.20
N GLY A 80 15.47 -7.07 1.41
CA GLY A 80 16.66 -6.80 2.23
C GLY A 80 16.75 -5.35 2.72
N TRP A 81 15.62 -4.70 2.99
CA TRP A 81 15.63 -3.33 3.52
C TRP A 81 16.19 -3.30 4.95
N ALA A 82 16.68 -2.15 5.38
CA ALA A 82 17.14 -1.96 6.76
C ALA A 82 15.97 -2.12 7.75
N PRO A 83 16.21 -2.61 8.97
CA PRO A 83 15.16 -2.87 9.95
C PRO A 83 14.23 -1.68 10.19
N GLU A 84 14.77 -0.46 10.26
CA GLU A 84 13.99 0.77 10.41
C GLU A 84 13.10 1.09 9.21
N ASP A 85 13.55 0.77 7.99
CA ASP A 85 12.75 0.94 6.77
C ASP A 85 11.67 -0.16 6.65
N ILE A 86 11.93 -1.37 7.18
CA ILE A 86 10.93 -2.43 7.28
C ILE A 86 9.80 -2.01 8.21
N ASP A 87 10.13 -1.48 9.40
CA ASP A 87 9.14 -0.99 10.35
C ASP A 87 8.35 0.19 9.80
N LEU A 88 9.01 1.09 9.06
CA LEU A 88 8.35 2.22 8.41
C LEU A 88 7.44 1.77 7.26
N ALA A 89 7.82 0.75 6.47
CA ALA A 89 6.97 0.19 5.43
C ALA A 89 5.71 -0.44 6.02
N TRP A 90 5.86 -1.21 7.11
CA TRP A 90 4.73 -1.75 7.88
C TRP A 90 3.80 -0.63 8.37
N LEU A 91 4.36 0.46 8.94
CA LEU A 91 3.58 1.59 9.42
C LEU A 91 2.83 2.30 8.27
N CYS A 92 3.48 2.55 7.14
CA CYS A 92 2.83 3.13 5.96
C CYS A 92 1.66 2.26 5.47
N GLY A 93 1.83 0.92 5.48
CA GLY A 93 0.76 -0.03 5.18
C GLY A 93 -0.39 0.05 6.17
N LEU A 94 -0.10 0.17 7.49
CA LEU A 94 -1.11 0.32 8.54
C LEU A 94 -1.91 1.63 8.39
N LEU A 95 -1.33 2.67 7.84
CA LEU A 95 -1.92 4.00 7.79
C LEU A 95 -2.60 4.33 6.44
N HIS A 96 -2.39 3.52 5.39
CA HIS A 96 -2.80 3.87 4.03
C HIS A 96 -4.29 4.18 3.87
N ASP A 97 -5.14 3.43 4.55
CA ASP A 97 -6.61 3.48 4.42
C ASP A 97 -7.33 4.14 5.62
N MET A 98 -6.61 4.92 6.47
CA MET A 98 -7.19 5.63 7.62
C MET A 98 -8.41 6.47 7.26
N GLY A 99 -8.44 7.04 6.07
CA GLY A 99 -9.57 7.85 5.59
C GLY A 99 -10.85 7.06 5.29
N ARG A 100 -10.78 5.73 5.09
CA ARG A 100 -11.95 4.90 4.74
C ARG A 100 -13.02 4.86 5.83
N PHE A 101 -12.60 4.92 7.09
CA PHE A 101 -13.50 4.92 8.23
C PHE A 101 -14.36 6.19 8.25
N GLU A 102 -13.72 7.35 8.08
CA GLU A 102 -14.42 8.63 7.95
C GLU A 102 -15.22 8.75 6.66
N GLN A 103 -14.70 8.22 5.53
CA GLN A 103 -15.44 8.19 4.27
C GLN A 103 -16.76 7.43 4.42
N LEU A 104 -16.72 6.24 5.02
CA LEU A 104 -17.91 5.45 5.26
C LEU A 104 -18.88 6.14 6.22
N ARG A 105 -18.37 6.73 7.32
CA ARG A 105 -19.19 7.47 8.29
C ARG A 105 -19.92 8.66 7.66
N ARG A 106 -19.22 9.44 6.83
CA ARG A 106 -19.75 10.69 6.27
C ARG A 106 -20.68 10.47 5.08
N TRP A 107 -20.37 9.49 4.23
CA TRP A 107 -21.04 9.31 2.94
C TRP A 107 -21.61 7.91 2.71
N ASP A 108 -21.43 6.98 3.62
CA ASP A 108 -21.90 5.59 3.52
C ASP A 108 -21.43 4.87 2.23
N THR A 109 -20.32 5.27 1.66
CA THR A 109 -19.74 4.70 0.44
C THR A 109 -18.24 4.63 0.49
N PHE A 110 -17.62 3.70 -0.27
CA PHE A 110 -16.19 3.65 -0.56
C PHE A 110 -15.84 4.20 -1.95
N LYS A 111 -16.81 4.78 -2.66
CA LYS A 111 -16.58 5.34 -3.98
C LYS A 111 -16.12 6.80 -3.86
N ASP A 112 -14.86 7.05 -4.18
CA ASP A 112 -14.29 8.40 -4.13
C ASP A 112 -15.05 9.40 -5.01
N ALA A 113 -15.57 8.93 -6.15
CA ALA A 113 -16.36 9.77 -7.06
C ALA A 113 -17.72 10.21 -6.48
N GLU A 114 -18.26 9.49 -5.48
CA GLU A 114 -19.51 9.78 -4.78
C GLU A 114 -19.29 10.50 -3.44
N SER A 115 -18.04 10.75 -3.06
CA SER A 115 -17.64 11.35 -1.78
C SER A 115 -16.44 12.27 -1.93
N MET A 116 -15.28 11.85 -1.45
CA MET A 116 -13.98 12.47 -1.67
C MET A 116 -12.88 11.39 -1.70
N SER A 117 -11.69 11.75 -2.17
CA SER A 117 -10.54 10.83 -2.14
C SER A 117 -10.29 10.33 -0.71
N HIS A 118 -10.37 9.01 -0.51
CA HIS A 118 -10.06 8.41 0.79
C HIS A 118 -8.60 8.59 1.19
N ALA A 119 -7.69 8.65 0.21
CA ALA A 119 -6.27 8.92 0.43
C ALA A 119 -6.07 10.34 0.98
N ALA A 120 -6.71 11.34 0.35
CA ALA A 120 -6.69 12.72 0.84
C ALA A 120 -7.32 12.84 2.24
N LEU A 121 -8.43 12.12 2.47
CA LEU A 121 -9.08 12.07 3.77
C LEU A 121 -8.20 11.40 4.83
N GLY A 122 -7.42 10.37 4.48
CA GLY A 122 -6.43 9.75 5.37
C GLY A 122 -5.32 10.71 5.79
N VAL A 123 -4.86 11.55 4.87
CA VAL A 123 -3.92 12.64 5.18
C VAL A 123 -4.56 13.67 6.11
N GLU A 124 -5.81 14.06 5.86
CA GLU A 124 -6.56 14.97 6.75
C GLU A 124 -6.70 14.40 8.16
N VAL A 125 -7.06 13.12 8.28
CA VAL A 125 -7.20 12.41 9.55
C VAL A 125 -5.92 12.42 10.36
N LEU A 126 -4.76 12.20 9.74
CA LEU A 126 -3.49 12.03 10.45
C LEU A 126 -2.71 13.33 10.64
N PHE A 127 -2.91 14.32 9.77
CA PHE A 127 -2.09 15.53 9.73
C PHE A 127 -2.91 16.84 9.73
N GLY A 128 -4.23 16.74 9.66
CA GLY A 128 -5.13 17.87 9.63
C GLY A 128 -5.73 18.23 11.00
N GLU A 129 -6.67 19.15 10.96
CA GLU A 129 -7.53 19.46 12.09
C GLU A 129 -8.84 18.66 11.94
N TYR A 130 -9.20 17.93 12.97
CA TYR A 130 -10.41 17.12 12.99
C TYR A 130 -11.67 17.98 13.04
N PRO A 131 -12.73 17.61 12.31
CA PRO A 131 -14.07 18.18 12.53
C PRO A 131 -14.54 17.90 13.96
N ALA A 132 -15.25 18.85 14.55
CA ALA A 132 -15.76 18.75 15.92
C ALA A 132 -16.76 17.58 16.12
N ASP A 133 -17.32 17.01 15.06
CA ASP A 133 -18.24 15.89 15.07
C ASP A 133 -17.59 14.51 14.80
N ALA A 134 -16.27 14.46 14.68
CA ALA A 134 -15.57 13.19 14.51
C ALA A 134 -15.70 12.30 15.75
N PRO A 135 -15.98 10.98 15.60
CA PRO A 135 -16.16 10.07 16.73
C PRO A 135 -14.85 9.76 17.47
N ALA A 136 -13.73 9.86 16.77
CA ALA A 136 -12.39 9.75 17.32
C ALA A 136 -11.48 10.80 16.73
N THR A 137 -10.65 11.39 17.56
CA THR A 137 -9.54 12.23 17.13
C THR A 137 -8.27 11.40 17.19
N THR A 138 -7.50 11.40 16.11
CA THR A 138 -6.16 10.81 16.08
C THR A 138 -5.25 11.69 15.25
N ASN A 139 -3.96 11.57 15.44
CA ASN A 139 -2.97 12.24 14.61
C ASN A 139 -1.72 11.36 14.49
N ILE A 140 -0.84 11.70 13.57
CA ILE A 140 0.35 10.90 13.30
C ILE A 140 1.24 10.69 14.54
N ARG A 141 1.22 11.61 15.53
CA ARG A 141 2.00 11.49 16.78
C ARG A 141 1.48 10.39 17.71
N ASP A 142 0.29 9.87 17.52
CA ASP A 142 -0.20 8.70 18.25
C ASP A 142 0.52 7.43 17.76
N PHE A 143 0.90 7.38 16.49
CA PHE A 143 1.55 6.24 15.84
C PHE A 143 3.08 6.29 15.88
N ILE A 144 3.67 7.46 15.72
CA ILE A 144 5.12 7.67 15.70
C ILE A 144 5.48 8.99 16.40
N GLU A 145 6.52 8.96 17.26
CA GLU A 145 6.89 10.14 18.06
C GLU A 145 7.63 11.23 17.28
N THR A 146 8.46 10.81 16.31
CA THR A 146 9.28 11.73 15.50
C THR A 146 8.54 12.23 14.28
N ASP A 147 8.87 13.43 13.84
CA ASP A 147 8.42 14.04 12.59
C ASP A 147 9.34 13.75 11.40
N ALA A 148 10.45 13.06 11.63
CA ALA A 148 11.49 12.79 10.62
C ALA A 148 10.97 12.06 9.36
N HIS A 149 9.84 11.38 9.45
CA HIS A 149 9.24 10.60 8.36
C HIS A 149 7.88 11.14 7.88
N ASP A 150 7.42 12.26 8.41
CA ASP A 150 6.07 12.79 8.13
C ASP A 150 5.80 12.99 6.65
N GLU A 151 6.71 13.59 5.90
CA GLU A 151 6.52 13.84 4.47
C GLU A 151 6.46 12.52 3.66
N LEU A 152 7.29 11.54 4.03
CA LEU A 152 7.27 10.22 3.39
C LEU A 152 5.96 9.49 3.69
N ILE A 153 5.52 9.45 4.96
CA ILE A 153 4.27 8.81 5.38
C ILE A 153 3.09 9.50 4.69
N ARG A 154 3.07 10.83 4.70
CA ARG A 154 2.05 11.62 4.01
C ARG A 154 1.96 11.28 2.53
N ALA A 155 3.10 11.22 1.83
CA ALA A 155 3.15 10.87 0.41
C ALA A 155 2.67 9.43 0.16
N SER A 156 3.09 8.47 0.98
CA SER A 156 2.67 7.07 0.87
C SER A 156 1.16 6.91 1.01
N ILE A 157 0.54 7.65 1.92
CA ILE A 157 -0.92 7.67 2.10
C ILE A 157 -1.60 8.41 0.94
N ALA A 158 -1.12 9.61 0.60
CA ALA A 158 -1.77 10.46 -0.40
C ALA A 158 -1.83 9.81 -1.79
N TYR A 159 -0.80 9.05 -2.16
CA TYR A 159 -0.63 8.54 -3.52
C TYR A 159 -0.86 7.04 -3.68
N HIS A 160 -1.23 6.31 -2.61
CA HIS A 160 -1.38 4.85 -2.72
C HIS A 160 -2.43 4.43 -3.75
N SER A 161 -3.51 5.20 -3.91
CA SER A 161 -4.60 4.92 -4.84
C SER A 161 -4.53 5.68 -6.16
N ASP A 162 -3.50 6.50 -6.38
CA ASP A 162 -3.34 7.26 -7.63
C ASP A 162 -3.01 6.34 -8.81
N PHE A 163 -3.55 6.66 -9.99
CA PHE A 163 -3.27 5.89 -11.20
C PHE A 163 -1.79 5.95 -11.59
N ARG A 164 -1.12 7.08 -11.37
CA ARG A 164 0.33 7.27 -11.58
C ARG A 164 0.92 8.07 -10.41
N LEU A 165 2.10 7.69 -9.97
CA LEU A 165 2.83 8.44 -8.96
C LEU A 165 3.40 9.74 -9.55
N PRO A 166 3.50 10.82 -8.76
CA PRO A 166 4.17 12.06 -9.17
C PRO A 166 5.63 11.84 -9.56
N ALA A 167 6.04 12.36 -10.71
CA ALA A 167 7.39 12.16 -11.25
C ALA A 167 8.51 12.83 -10.43
N GLN A 168 8.17 13.75 -9.54
CA GLN A 168 9.13 14.53 -8.73
C GLN A 168 9.42 13.91 -7.36
N LEU A 169 8.87 12.76 -7.03
CA LEU A 169 9.17 12.09 -5.76
C LEU A 169 10.65 11.70 -5.70
N ASP A 170 11.28 11.91 -4.55
CA ASP A 170 12.61 11.36 -4.32
C ASP A 170 12.58 9.83 -4.27
N ILE A 171 13.73 9.20 -4.52
CA ILE A 171 13.85 7.75 -4.66
C ILE A 171 13.37 7.00 -3.40
N ARG A 172 13.65 7.53 -2.21
CA ARG A 172 13.22 6.87 -0.96
C ARG A 172 11.70 6.91 -0.82
N THR A 173 11.10 8.08 -0.97
CA THR A 173 9.65 8.27 -0.92
C THR A 173 8.94 7.43 -2.00
N LEU A 174 9.47 7.40 -3.23
CA LEU A 174 8.94 6.56 -4.31
C LEU A 174 8.88 5.08 -3.89
N ARG A 175 9.96 4.53 -3.32
CA ARG A 175 10.01 3.14 -2.86
C ARG A 175 8.92 2.82 -1.83
N PHE A 176 8.63 3.73 -0.91
CA PHE A 176 7.58 3.54 0.09
C PHE A 176 6.18 3.67 -0.51
N CYS A 177 5.97 4.56 -1.46
CA CYS A 177 4.72 4.60 -2.22
C CYS A 177 4.49 3.30 -2.99
N ASP A 178 5.52 2.78 -3.65
CA ASP A 178 5.44 1.55 -4.44
C ASP A 178 5.10 0.34 -3.55
N ILE A 179 5.75 0.18 -2.37
CA ILE A 179 5.49 -0.97 -1.51
C ILE A 179 4.09 -0.96 -0.92
N VAL A 180 3.55 0.21 -0.56
CA VAL A 180 2.17 0.35 -0.08
C VAL A 180 1.19 0.02 -1.20
N ARG A 181 1.43 0.50 -2.41
CA ARG A 181 0.60 0.20 -3.60
C ARG A 181 0.61 -1.28 -3.95
N ASP A 182 1.76 -1.93 -3.83
CA ASP A 182 1.89 -3.38 -4.03
C ASP A 182 1.09 -4.14 -2.98
N GLY A 183 1.28 -3.80 -1.70
CA GLY A 183 0.57 -4.43 -0.58
C GLY A 183 -0.94 -4.29 -0.69
N ASP A 184 -1.44 -3.11 -1.01
CA ASP A 184 -2.87 -2.84 -1.21
C ASP A 184 -3.44 -3.68 -2.37
N LYS A 185 -2.78 -3.69 -3.54
CA LYS A 185 -3.22 -4.48 -4.70
C LYS A 185 -3.27 -5.98 -4.40
N ILE A 186 -2.30 -6.49 -3.64
CA ILE A 186 -2.25 -7.92 -3.26
C ILE A 186 -3.44 -8.28 -2.38
N ASP A 187 -3.73 -7.48 -1.33
CA ASP A 187 -4.85 -7.79 -0.45
C ASP A 187 -6.22 -7.50 -1.09
N ILE A 188 -6.29 -6.56 -2.03
CA ILE A 188 -7.50 -6.38 -2.86
C ILE A 188 -7.87 -7.69 -3.56
N MET A 189 -6.91 -8.49 -4.04
CA MET A 189 -7.23 -9.79 -4.67
C MET A 189 -7.94 -10.72 -3.68
N ARG A 190 -7.49 -10.80 -2.42
CA ARG A 190 -8.14 -11.56 -1.36
C ARG A 190 -9.57 -11.07 -1.12
N THR A 191 -9.73 -9.78 -0.88
CA THR A 191 -11.04 -9.20 -0.55
C THR A 191 -12.04 -9.37 -1.68
N ILE A 192 -11.61 -9.31 -2.93
CA ILE A 192 -12.47 -9.50 -4.11
C ILE A 192 -12.78 -10.99 -4.32
N ALA A 193 -11.79 -11.89 -4.14
CA ALA A 193 -12.01 -13.34 -4.28
C ALA A 193 -13.02 -13.88 -3.25
N ASP A 194 -13.17 -13.21 -2.10
CA ASP A 194 -14.14 -13.54 -1.05
C ASP A 194 -15.47 -12.78 -1.19
N SER A 195 -15.61 -11.94 -2.22
CA SER A 195 -16.80 -11.12 -2.45
C SER A 195 -17.66 -11.65 -3.62
N THR A 196 -18.92 -11.19 -3.68
CA THR A 196 -19.83 -11.49 -4.79
C THR A 196 -19.89 -10.34 -5.79
N VAL A 197 -20.29 -10.66 -7.03
CA VAL A 197 -20.44 -9.64 -8.08
C VAL A 197 -21.47 -8.56 -7.70
N ASP A 198 -22.57 -8.94 -7.07
CA ASP A 198 -23.57 -7.98 -6.58
C ASP A 198 -22.99 -7.03 -5.53
N THR A 199 -22.17 -7.56 -4.61
CA THR A 199 -21.50 -6.71 -3.60
C THR A 199 -20.57 -5.69 -4.24
N ILE A 200 -19.78 -6.12 -5.23
CA ILE A 200 -18.73 -5.28 -5.84
C ILE A 200 -19.26 -4.37 -6.94
N LEU A 201 -20.02 -4.93 -7.88
CA LEU A 201 -20.44 -4.22 -9.10
C LEU A 201 -21.90 -3.74 -9.07
N LYS A 202 -22.71 -4.20 -8.09
CA LYS A 202 -24.14 -3.89 -7.98
C LYS A 202 -24.93 -4.39 -9.20
N VAL A 203 -24.49 -5.51 -9.78
CA VAL A 203 -25.20 -6.26 -10.84
C VAL A 203 -25.36 -7.71 -10.42
N ASP A 204 -26.39 -8.38 -10.94
CA ASP A 204 -26.55 -9.81 -10.71
C ASP A 204 -25.58 -10.65 -11.59
N GLU A 205 -25.45 -11.94 -11.25
CA GLU A 205 -24.58 -12.87 -12.00
C GLU A 205 -24.93 -12.98 -13.49
N ASP A 206 -26.23 -12.99 -13.83
CA ASP A 206 -26.66 -13.16 -15.21
C ASP A 206 -26.29 -11.92 -16.05
N THR A 207 -26.46 -10.74 -15.50
CA THR A 207 -26.02 -9.48 -16.11
C THR A 207 -24.50 -9.46 -16.30
N PHE A 208 -23.74 -9.86 -15.28
CA PHE A 208 -22.28 -9.96 -15.39
C PHE A 208 -21.84 -10.96 -16.46
N LEU A 209 -22.44 -12.16 -16.47
CA LEU A 209 -22.09 -13.20 -17.42
C LEU A 209 -22.52 -12.88 -18.87
N ALA A 210 -23.48 -12.00 -19.05
CA ALA A 210 -23.90 -11.52 -20.37
C ALA A 210 -23.05 -10.35 -20.90
N SER A 211 -22.18 -9.74 -20.06
CA SER A 211 -21.31 -8.64 -20.48
C SER A 211 -20.13 -9.11 -21.33
N HIS A 212 -19.48 -8.16 -22.00
CA HIS A 212 -18.34 -8.39 -22.88
C HIS A 212 -17.10 -7.64 -22.37
N PHE A 213 -15.95 -7.92 -22.96
CA PHE A 213 -14.73 -7.14 -22.73
C PHE A 213 -14.61 -6.04 -23.78
N SER A 214 -14.50 -4.79 -23.36
CA SER A 214 -14.34 -3.65 -24.26
C SER A 214 -12.94 -3.61 -24.90
N VAL A 215 -12.85 -2.99 -26.09
CA VAL A 215 -11.56 -2.87 -26.82
C VAL A 215 -10.50 -2.14 -26.00
N PRO A 216 -10.80 -0.99 -25.33
CA PRO A 216 -9.80 -0.31 -24.51
C PRO A 216 -9.27 -1.17 -23.37
N THR A 217 -10.13 -1.93 -22.70
CA THR A 217 -9.76 -2.84 -21.61
C THR A 217 -8.84 -3.96 -22.08
N LEU A 218 -9.16 -4.58 -23.23
CA LEU A 218 -8.29 -5.60 -23.83
C LEU A 218 -6.94 -5.03 -24.29
N ALA A 219 -6.92 -3.80 -24.80
CA ALA A 219 -5.67 -3.13 -25.15
C ALA A 219 -4.79 -2.87 -23.91
N ALA A 220 -5.39 -2.41 -22.81
CA ALA A 220 -4.66 -2.20 -21.56
C ALA A 220 -4.04 -3.51 -21.03
N PHE A 221 -4.77 -4.62 -21.10
CA PHE A 221 -4.25 -5.93 -20.71
C PHE A 221 -3.07 -6.35 -21.62
N ALA A 222 -3.20 -6.23 -22.94
CA ALA A 222 -2.14 -6.58 -23.89
C ALA A 222 -0.88 -5.69 -23.74
N GLU A 223 -1.04 -4.46 -23.27
CA GLU A 223 0.04 -3.53 -22.93
C GLU A 223 0.64 -3.78 -21.54
N HIS A 224 0.14 -4.75 -20.79
CA HIS A 224 0.54 -5.05 -19.40
C HIS A 224 0.46 -3.82 -18.48
N ARG A 225 -0.63 -3.08 -18.54
CA ARG A 225 -0.90 -1.93 -17.69
C ARG A 225 -2.27 -2.00 -17.02
N CYS A 226 -2.45 -1.24 -15.95
CA CYS A 226 -3.78 -1.07 -15.37
C CYS A 226 -4.76 -0.45 -16.36
N VAL A 227 -6.02 -0.89 -16.25
CA VAL A 227 -7.17 -0.32 -16.99
C VAL A 227 -7.63 0.96 -16.30
N ALA A 228 -7.63 2.08 -16.99
CA ALA A 228 -8.16 3.33 -16.46
C ALA A 228 -9.69 3.26 -16.28
N ARG A 229 -10.25 4.14 -15.44
CA ARG A 229 -11.70 4.10 -15.14
C ARG A 229 -12.56 4.36 -16.37
N ASP A 230 -12.12 5.28 -17.21
CA ASP A 230 -12.78 5.70 -18.46
C ASP A 230 -12.55 4.71 -19.63
N GLU A 231 -11.75 3.68 -19.43
CA GLU A 231 -11.58 2.55 -20.36
C GLU A 231 -12.53 1.39 -20.06
N ARG A 232 -13.36 1.47 -19.00
CA ARG A 232 -14.28 0.41 -18.56
C ARG A 232 -15.70 0.76 -18.92
N ASP A 233 -16.22 0.12 -19.95
CA ASP A 233 -17.58 0.33 -20.44
C ASP A 233 -18.56 -0.75 -19.96
N GLU A 234 -18.04 -1.94 -19.64
CA GLU A 234 -18.82 -3.14 -19.33
C GLU A 234 -18.49 -3.69 -17.92
N SER A 235 -19.42 -4.46 -17.35
CA SER A 235 -19.20 -5.10 -16.03
C SER A 235 -17.99 -6.06 -16.02
N ALA A 236 -17.76 -6.78 -17.13
CA ALA A 236 -16.62 -7.68 -17.28
C ALA A 236 -15.27 -6.91 -17.32
N ASP A 237 -15.24 -5.65 -17.75
CA ASP A 237 -14.03 -4.81 -17.77
C ASP A 237 -13.47 -4.58 -16.37
N TYR A 238 -14.35 -4.56 -15.36
CA TYR A 238 -13.91 -4.44 -13.98
C TYR A 238 -13.04 -5.64 -13.56
N LEU A 239 -13.42 -6.86 -13.96
CA LEU A 239 -12.64 -8.06 -13.70
C LEU A 239 -11.25 -7.98 -14.35
N VAL A 240 -11.18 -7.54 -15.60
CA VAL A 240 -9.88 -7.33 -16.28
C VAL A 240 -9.07 -6.26 -15.58
N GLY A 241 -9.71 -5.16 -15.17
CA GLY A 241 -9.06 -4.10 -14.39
C GLY A 241 -8.42 -4.60 -13.10
N LEU A 242 -9.07 -5.54 -12.40
CA LEU A 242 -8.52 -6.18 -11.19
C LEU A 242 -7.29 -7.05 -11.52
N ILE A 243 -7.39 -7.95 -12.50
CA ILE A 243 -6.26 -8.83 -12.82
C ILE A 243 -5.05 -8.07 -13.38
N CYS A 244 -5.27 -6.92 -14.03
CA CYS A 244 -4.21 -6.03 -14.48
C CYS A 244 -3.39 -5.40 -13.33
N PHE A 245 -3.87 -5.45 -12.09
CA PHE A 245 -3.07 -5.02 -10.93
C PHE A 245 -1.79 -5.83 -10.78
N MET A 246 -1.76 -7.07 -11.24
CA MET A 246 -0.57 -7.90 -11.20
C MET A 246 0.59 -7.33 -12.03
N PHE A 247 0.28 -6.67 -13.15
CA PHE A 247 1.29 -6.02 -14.00
C PHE A 247 1.92 -4.78 -13.36
N GLU A 248 1.26 -4.18 -12.39
CA GLU A 248 1.72 -2.98 -11.68
C GLU A 248 2.52 -3.30 -10.41
N LEU A 249 2.65 -4.57 -10.03
CA LEU A 249 3.48 -4.94 -8.88
C LEU A 249 4.96 -4.68 -9.19
N VAL A 250 5.54 -3.74 -8.42
CA VAL A 250 6.88 -3.23 -8.68
C VAL A 250 7.95 -4.21 -8.20
N TYR A 251 7.77 -4.77 -6.99
CA TYR A 251 8.80 -5.63 -6.41
C TYR A 251 8.66 -7.09 -6.84
N PRO A 252 9.79 -7.78 -7.18
CA PRO A 252 9.76 -9.22 -7.41
C PRO A 252 9.17 -10.01 -6.24
N ALA A 253 9.44 -9.57 -5.00
CA ALA A 253 8.88 -10.16 -3.80
C ALA A 253 7.35 -10.02 -3.74
N SER A 254 6.79 -8.89 -4.17
CA SER A 254 5.33 -8.69 -4.26
C SER A 254 4.69 -9.67 -5.24
N ARG A 255 5.30 -9.89 -6.40
CA ARG A 255 4.82 -10.88 -7.38
C ARG A 255 4.92 -12.30 -6.86
N ALA A 256 6.01 -12.64 -6.16
CA ALA A 256 6.18 -13.95 -5.52
C ALA A 256 5.09 -14.18 -4.46
N LEU A 257 4.86 -13.20 -3.59
CA LEU A 257 3.86 -13.26 -2.53
C LEU A 257 2.43 -13.40 -3.09
N ALA A 258 2.07 -12.62 -4.12
CA ALA A 258 0.77 -12.72 -4.78
C ALA A 258 0.53 -14.12 -5.39
N ARG A 259 1.58 -14.76 -5.93
CA ARG A 259 1.51 -16.14 -6.42
C ARG A 259 1.31 -17.15 -5.29
N GLU A 260 2.03 -16.97 -4.18
CA GLU A 260 1.99 -17.87 -3.02
C GLU A 260 0.64 -17.81 -2.31
N GLN A 261 0.09 -16.63 -2.11
CA GLN A 261 -1.24 -16.45 -1.52
C GLN A 261 -2.34 -17.05 -2.39
N GLY A 262 -2.21 -16.98 -3.72
CA GLY A 262 -3.05 -17.67 -4.65
C GLY A 262 -4.41 -17.02 -4.95
N ASP A 263 -4.76 -15.90 -4.34
CA ASP A 263 -6.06 -15.26 -4.51
C ASP A 263 -6.30 -14.77 -5.94
N ILE A 264 -5.24 -14.35 -6.63
CA ILE A 264 -5.34 -14.06 -8.07
C ILE A 264 -5.80 -15.29 -8.87
N TYR A 265 -5.36 -16.50 -8.52
CA TYR A 265 -5.79 -17.72 -9.21
C TYR A 265 -7.24 -18.08 -8.89
N ARG A 266 -7.69 -17.83 -7.65
CA ARG A 266 -9.11 -17.98 -7.28
C ARG A 266 -9.98 -17.06 -8.15
N LEU A 267 -9.57 -15.78 -8.31
CA LEU A 267 -10.29 -14.82 -9.14
C LEU A 267 -10.30 -15.23 -10.63
N LEU A 268 -9.19 -15.80 -11.13
CA LEU A 268 -9.11 -16.30 -12.50
C LEU A 268 -10.01 -17.52 -12.74
N ASP A 269 -10.12 -18.42 -11.76
CA ASP A 269 -10.88 -19.68 -11.91
C ASP A 269 -12.37 -19.52 -11.63
N ALA A 270 -12.73 -18.68 -10.66
CA ALA A 270 -14.09 -18.40 -10.25
C ALA A 270 -14.26 -16.90 -9.93
N PRO A 271 -14.37 -16.01 -10.94
CA PRO A 271 -14.55 -14.59 -10.73
C PRO A 271 -15.73 -14.31 -9.80
N PHE A 272 -15.51 -13.62 -8.67
CA PHE A 272 -16.53 -13.33 -7.66
C PHE A 272 -17.26 -14.58 -7.15
N GLY A 273 -16.58 -15.75 -7.13
CA GLY A 273 -17.18 -17.04 -6.77
C GLY A 273 -18.01 -17.68 -7.87
N ILE A 274 -18.13 -17.08 -9.05
CA ILE A 274 -18.95 -17.59 -10.16
C ILE A 274 -18.18 -18.66 -10.93
N THR A 275 -18.74 -19.87 -11.01
CA THR A 275 -18.18 -21.01 -11.77
C THR A 275 -18.84 -21.21 -13.14
N ARG A 276 -19.95 -20.52 -13.39
CA ARG A 276 -20.62 -20.51 -14.70
C ARG A 276 -19.80 -19.70 -15.71
N PRO A 277 -19.72 -20.12 -16.99
CA PRO A 277 -19.04 -19.37 -18.02
C PRO A 277 -19.83 -18.12 -18.45
N PHE A 278 -19.15 -17.14 -19.05
CA PHE A 278 -19.82 -16.06 -19.79
C PHE A 278 -20.79 -16.64 -20.82
N THR A 279 -21.88 -15.95 -21.11
CA THR A 279 -22.92 -16.50 -22.01
C THR A 279 -22.50 -16.49 -23.48
N ASP A 280 -21.71 -15.50 -23.90
CA ASP A 280 -21.22 -15.41 -25.26
C ASP A 280 -19.95 -16.24 -25.48
N PRO A 281 -19.90 -17.13 -26.49
CA PRO A 281 -18.73 -17.96 -26.78
C PRO A 281 -17.44 -17.18 -27.10
N ALA A 282 -17.56 -16.00 -27.73
CA ALA A 282 -16.39 -15.19 -28.03
C ALA A 282 -15.80 -14.57 -26.74
N THR A 283 -16.65 -14.12 -25.83
CA THR A 283 -16.27 -13.65 -24.49
C THR A 283 -15.61 -14.76 -23.66
N GLN A 284 -16.16 -16.00 -23.72
CA GLN A 284 -15.55 -17.16 -23.08
C GLN A 284 -14.13 -17.44 -23.61
N ALA A 285 -13.95 -17.40 -24.94
CA ALA A 285 -12.66 -17.62 -25.58
C ALA A 285 -11.65 -16.54 -25.18
N THR A 286 -12.09 -15.28 -25.19
CA THR A 286 -11.28 -14.14 -24.73
C THR A 286 -10.87 -14.30 -23.27
N TRP A 287 -11.82 -14.62 -22.37
CA TRP A 287 -11.49 -14.84 -20.96
C TRP A 287 -10.48 -15.98 -20.77
N SER A 288 -10.63 -17.06 -21.50
CA SER A 288 -9.71 -18.19 -21.48
C SER A 288 -8.30 -17.78 -21.91
N HIS A 289 -8.18 -16.92 -22.92
CA HIS A 289 -6.91 -16.36 -23.37
C HIS A 289 -6.27 -15.47 -22.29
N LEU A 290 -7.00 -14.49 -21.74
CA LEU A 290 -6.51 -13.60 -20.69
C LEU A 290 -6.00 -14.38 -19.47
N LYS A 291 -6.75 -15.41 -19.03
CA LYS A 291 -6.32 -16.30 -17.93
C LYS A 291 -5.01 -17.01 -18.23
N GLY A 292 -4.88 -17.55 -19.43
CA GLY A 292 -3.68 -18.28 -19.86
C GLY A 292 -2.45 -17.36 -19.92
N GLU A 293 -2.62 -16.19 -20.50
CA GLU A 293 -1.56 -15.18 -20.62
C GLU A 293 -1.08 -14.68 -19.25
N LEU A 294 -2.01 -14.28 -18.36
CA LEU A 294 -1.62 -13.81 -17.03
C LEU A 294 -0.94 -14.90 -16.19
N ARG A 295 -1.41 -16.16 -16.28
CA ARG A 295 -0.75 -17.29 -15.60
C ARG A 295 0.69 -17.48 -16.10
N SER A 296 0.89 -17.40 -17.41
CA SER A 296 2.22 -17.52 -18.03
C SER A 296 3.12 -16.35 -17.60
N TRP A 297 2.57 -15.14 -17.58
CA TRP A 297 3.29 -13.96 -17.12
C TRP A 297 3.69 -14.09 -15.65
N LEU A 298 2.77 -14.44 -14.76
CA LEU A 298 3.05 -14.65 -13.33
C LEU A 298 4.10 -15.74 -13.09
N ALA A 299 4.14 -16.79 -13.92
CA ALA A 299 5.13 -17.84 -13.77
C ALA A 299 6.55 -17.41 -14.21
N SER A 300 6.66 -16.37 -15.04
CA SER A 300 7.94 -15.86 -15.58
C SER A 300 8.45 -14.61 -14.83
N ALA A 301 7.64 -13.99 -14.02
CA ALA A 301 7.87 -12.69 -13.38
C ALA A 301 8.60 -12.78 -12.01
#